data_7055314ea57826baee7100a23d808529
#
_entry.id   7055314ea57826baee7100a23d808529
#
_cell.length_a   1.000
_cell.length_b   1.000
_cell.length_c   1.000
_cell.angle_alpha   90.00
_cell.angle_beta   90.00
_cell.angle_gamma   90.00
#
_symmetry.space_group_name_H-M   'P 1'
#
loop_
_entity.id
_entity.type
_entity.pdbx_description
1 polymer ?
#
loop_
_entity_poly.entity_id
_entity_poly.type
_entity_poly.pdbx_seq_one_letter_code
_entity_poly.pdbx_strand_id
1 'polypeptide(L)'
;MKRVVQVCVLVVLLGGVVTAVFAHSAALLKTEPPNGAVLAESPPTVTAWFAEELASGESSLKVFATSGQQVDNGDGGVDLNDPDHASMVVTLPALPNGSYTVQYHILLLDGDATDGAFAFAVGEGETVVLPAEPVTDSLPTTESTAEVGGSSAVWFLSGVLAVLLMAGGVFVWGLRRR
;
A
#
# COMPACT_ATOMS: atom_id res chain seq x y z
N MET A 1 30.23 38.59 5.29
CA MET A 1 28.87 38.60 4.71
C MET A 1 28.72 37.63 3.54
N LYS A 2 29.57 37.61 2.51
CA LYS A 2 29.46 36.68 1.38
C LYS A 2 29.43 35.19 1.78
N ARG A 3 30.26 34.77 2.75
CA ARG A 3 30.32 33.38 3.24
C ARG A 3 29.03 32.94 3.97
N VAL A 4 28.39 33.83 4.73
CA VAL A 4 27.12 33.53 5.44
C VAL A 4 25.98 33.34 4.45
N VAL A 5 25.92 34.18 3.41
CA VAL A 5 24.91 34.06 2.34
C VAL A 5 25.10 32.75 1.55
N GLN A 6 26.35 32.36 1.26
CA GLN A 6 26.64 31.10 0.60
C GLN A 6 26.22 29.88 1.43
N VAL A 7 26.44 29.90 2.73
CA VAL A 7 26.01 28.81 3.64
C VAL A 7 24.49 28.74 3.72
N CYS A 8 23.79 29.86 3.83
CA CYS A 8 22.32 29.88 3.83
C CYS A 8 21.71 29.36 2.53
N VAL A 9 22.27 29.72 1.37
CA VAL A 9 21.83 29.21 0.05
C VAL A 9 22.08 27.71 -0.05
N LEU A 10 23.20 27.20 0.44
CA LEU A 10 23.53 25.78 0.42
C LEU A 10 22.56 24.97 1.31
N VAL A 11 22.21 25.47 2.48
CA VAL A 11 21.24 24.82 3.40
C VAL A 11 19.84 24.79 2.80
N VAL A 12 19.40 25.82 2.10
CA VAL A 12 18.12 25.87 1.41
C VAL A 12 18.08 24.91 0.22
N LEU A 13 19.19 24.77 -0.51
CA LEU A 13 19.31 23.83 -1.63
C LEU A 13 19.35 22.36 -1.15
N LEU A 14 19.97 22.07 -0.01
CA LEU A 14 19.98 20.71 0.56
C LEU A 14 18.67 20.33 1.24
N GLY A 15 17.91 21.28 1.74
CA GLY A 15 16.60 21.04 2.42
C GLY A 15 15.42 20.83 1.47
N GLY A 16 15.60 21.06 0.17
CA GLY A 16 14.50 21.10 -0.81
C GLY A 16 14.21 19.80 -1.58
N VAL A 17 14.96 18.72 -1.37
CA VAL A 17 14.74 17.47 -2.10
C VAL A 17 14.08 16.44 -1.19
N VAL A 18 12.84 16.70 -0.78
CA VAL A 18 11.93 15.63 -0.34
C VAL A 18 11.28 15.07 -1.59
N THR A 19 11.94 14.08 -2.21
CA THR A 19 11.30 13.25 -3.22
C THR A 19 10.25 12.41 -2.50
N ALA A 20 8.96 12.69 -2.75
CA ALA A 20 7.90 11.78 -2.41
C ALA A 20 8.12 10.51 -3.23
N VAL A 21 8.61 9.46 -2.59
CA VAL A 21 8.62 8.12 -3.17
C VAL A 21 7.18 7.65 -3.12
N PHE A 22 6.49 7.73 -4.25
CA PHE A 22 5.21 7.04 -4.42
C PHE A 22 5.56 5.56 -4.54
N ALA A 23 5.28 4.78 -3.50
CA ALA A 23 5.26 3.34 -3.61
C ALA A 23 4.12 2.99 -4.58
N HIS A 24 4.45 2.53 -5.78
CA HIS A 24 3.49 1.91 -6.68
C HIS A 24 3.17 0.55 -6.07
N SER A 25 1.93 0.36 -5.63
CA SER A 25 1.43 -0.95 -5.26
C SER A 25 0.49 -1.40 -6.36
N ALA A 26 0.72 -2.56 -6.95
CA ALA A 26 -0.19 -3.11 -7.93
C ALA A 26 -1.57 -3.32 -7.29
N ALA A 27 -2.55 -2.57 -7.76
CA ALA A 27 -3.92 -2.67 -7.25
C ALA A 27 -4.56 -3.99 -7.72
N LEU A 28 -5.12 -4.76 -6.78
CA LEU A 28 -6.01 -5.86 -7.09
C LEU A 28 -7.32 -5.29 -7.68
N LEU A 29 -7.61 -5.62 -8.92
CA LEU A 29 -8.78 -5.08 -9.65
C LEU A 29 -10.02 -5.95 -9.49
N LYS A 30 -9.85 -7.27 -9.56
CA LYS A 30 -10.93 -8.24 -9.58
C LYS A 30 -10.45 -9.59 -9.07
N THR A 31 -11.36 -10.36 -8.47
CA THR A 31 -11.11 -11.76 -8.13
C THR A 31 -12.27 -12.64 -8.60
N GLU A 32 -11.98 -13.91 -8.87
CA GLU A 32 -12.95 -14.93 -9.13
C GLU A 32 -12.54 -16.21 -8.38
N PRO A 33 -13.29 -16.63 -7.36
CA PRO A 33 -14.53 -16.01 -6.85
C PRO A 33 -14.35 -14.57 -6.36
N PRO A 34 -15.41 -13.73 -6.38
CA PRO A 34 -15.38 -12.39 -5.80
C PRO A 34 -15.01 -12.42 -4.31
N ASN A 35 -14.28 -11.41 -3.84
CA ASN A 35 -13.98 -11.29 -2.41
C ASN A 35 -15.28 -11.24 -1.59
N GLY A 36 -15.39 -12.10 -0.59
CA GLY A 36 -16.57 -12.24 0.26
C GLY A 36 -17.68 -13.11 -0.34
N ALA A 37 -17.46 -13.75 -1.48
CA ALA A 37 -18.48 -14.61 -2.11
C ALA A 37 -18.75 -15.89 -1.29
N VAL A 38 -20.00 -16.31 -1.26
CA VAL A 38 -20.43 -17.64 -0.77
C VAL A 38 -20.91 -18.43 -1.97
N LEU A 39 -20.27 -19.55 -2.25
CA LEU A 39 -20.53 -20.41 -3.41
C LEU A 39 -21.28 -21.66 -2.95
N ALA A 40 -22.23 -22.11 -3.74
CA ALA A 40 -22.94 -23.37 -3.46
C ALA A 40 -22.03 -24.59 -3.64
N GLU A 41 -21.08 -24.50 -4.59
CA GLU A 41 -20.15 -25.58 -4.95
C GLU A 41 -18.70 -25.06 -4.99
N SER A 42 -17.75 -25.99 -4.80
CA SER A 42 -16.32 -25.68 -4.90
C SER A 42 -15.96 -25.18 -6.29
N PRO A 43 -15.30 -24.02 -6.43
CA PRO A 43 -14.80 -23.57 -7.72
C PRO A 43 -13.60 -24.42 -8.14
N PRO A 44 -13.40 -24.67 -9.45
CA PRO A 44 -12.24 -25.41 -9.93
C PRO A 44 -10.93 -24.61 -9.88
N THR A 45 -11.04 -23.29 -9.89
CA THR A 45 -9.90 -22.35 -9.90
C THR A 45 -10.21 -21.11 -9.07
N VAL A 46 -9.14 -20.43 -8.66
CA VAL A 46 -9.21 -19.03 -8.19
C VAL A 46 -8.36 -18.19 -9.13
N THR A 47 -8.89 -17.05 -9.54
CA THR A 47 -8.18 -16.07 -10.39
C THR A 47 -8.21 -14.69 -9.76
N ALA A 48 -7.10 -13.97 -9.86
CA ALA A 48 -6.95 -12.60 -9.40
C ALA A 48 -6.34 -11.74 -10.50
N TRP A 49 -6.93 -10.56 -10.79
CA TRP A 49 -6.46 -9.61 -11.81
C TRP A 49 -5.91 -8.36 -11.16
N PHE A 50 -4.80 -7.88 -11.66
CA PHE A 50 -4.06 -6.72 -11.17
C PHE A 50 -4.00 -5.61 -12.22
N ALA A 51 -3.61 -4.43 -11.77
CA ALA A 51 -3.54 -3.25 -12.64
C ALA A 51 -2.29 -3.23 -13.54
N GLU A 52 -1.28 -4.05 -13.23
CA GLU A 52 0.02 -4.02 -13.84
C GLU A 52 0.52 -5.44 -14.18
N GLU A 53 1.45 -5.53 -15.13
CA GLU A 53 2.10 -6.78 -15.51
C GLU A 53 2.94 -7.34 -14.36
N LEU A 54 2.84 -8.65 -14.13
CA LEU A 54 3.48 -9.37 -13.04
C LEU A 54 4.73 -10.12 -13.52
N ALA A 55 5.77 -10.15 -12.68
CA ALA A 55 6.94 -10.97 -12.91
C ALA A 55 6.58 -12.44 -12.65
N SER A 56 6.59 -13.24 -13.72
CA SER A 56 6.33 -14.69 -13.64
C SER A 56 7.50 -15.40 -12.95
N GLY A 57 7.17 -16.34 -12.05
CA GLY A 57 8.15 -17.15 -11.31
C GLY A 57 8.48 -16.62 -9.91
N GLU A 58 8.23 -15.36 -9.62
CA GLU A 58 8.40 -14.76 -8.29
C GLU A 58 7.07 -14.39 -7.63
N SER A 59 5.99 -14.25 -8.43
CA SER A 59 4.64 -14.07 -7.94
C SER A 59 3.97 -15.40 -7.59
N SER A 60 3.17 -15.45 -6.52
CA SER A 60 2.49 -16.67 -6.05
C SER A 60 1.07 -16.41 -5.56
N LEU A 61 0.16 -17.35 -5.83
CA LEU A 61 -1.23 -17.36 -5.37
C LEU A 61 -1.49 -18.67 -4.62
N LYS A 62 -2.00 -18.58 -3.38
CA LYS A 62 -2.20 -19.75 -2.51
C LYS A 62 -3.54 -19.67 -1.80
N VAL A 63 -4.17 -20.84 -1.59
CA VAL A 63 -5.46 -20.93 -0.90
C VAL A 63 -5.32 -21.74 0.39
N PHE A 64 -5.84 -21.18 1.48
CA PHE A 64 -5.76 -21.79 2.81
C PHE A 64 -7.16 -21.98 3.39
N ALA A 65 -7.36 -23.12 4.06
CA ALA A 65 -8.51 -23.33 4.93
C ALA A 65 -8.35 -22.52 6.23
N THR A 66 -9.44 -22.36 6.99
CA THR A 66 -9.42 -21.68 8.31
C THR A 66 -8.48 -22.33 9.34
N SER A 67 -8.11 -23.60 9.13
CA SER A 67 -7.09 -24.30 9.93
C SER A 67 -5.65 -23.82 9.64
N GLY A 68 -5.44 -22.99 8.62
CA GLY A 68 -4.13 -22.60 8.10
C GLY A 68 -3.49 -23.63 7.17
N GLN A 69 -4.18 -24.71 6.83
CA GLN A 69 -3.70 -25.69 5.86
C GLN A 69 -3.87 -25.14 4.43
N GLN A 70 -2.83 -25.22 3.61
CA GLN A 70 -2.91 -24.95 2.17
C GLN A 70 -3.72 -26.07 1.48
N VAL A 71 -4.67 -25.67 0.64
CA VAL A 71 -5.67 -26.58 0.05
C VAL A 71 -5.70 -26.55 -1.49
N ASP A 72 -4.92 -25.69 -2.11
CA ASP A 72 -4.75 -25.65 -3.57
C ASP A 72 -3.80 -26.76 -4.07
N ASN A 73 -3.66 -26.90 -5.40
CA ASN A 73 -2.78 -27.87 -6.02
C ASN A 73 -1.30 -27.47 -6.08
N GLY A 74 -0.93 -26.29 -5.55
CA GLY A 74 0.46 -25.79 -5.53
C GLY A 74 0.95 -25.23 -6.86
N ASP A 75 0.06 -24.95 -7.81
CA ASP A 75 0.34 -24.45 -9.16
C ASP A 75 0.04 -22.93 -9.31
N GLY A 76 -0.24 -22.24 -8.20
CA GLY A 76 -0.64 -20.85 -8.21
C GLY A 76 0.47 -19.89 -8.62
N GLY A 77 0.24 -19.16 -9.71
CA GLY A 77 1.19 -18.21 -10.29
C GLY A 77 0.56 -17.34 -11.36
N VAL A 78 1.39 -16.58 -12.08
CA VAL A 78 0.95 -15.72 -13.19
C VAL A 78 0.34 -16.59 -14.29
N ASP A 79 -0.84 -16.19 -14.78
CA ASP A 79 -1.50 -16.87 -15.90
C ASP A 79 -0.78 -16.50 -17.20
N LEU A 80 -0.01 -17.45 -17.72
CA LEU A 80 0.73 -17.28 -18.98
C LEU A 80 -0.17 -17.28 -20.23
N ASN A 81 -1.47 -17.59 -20.09
CA ASN A 81 -2.45 -17.46 -21.17
C ASN A 81 -3.08 -16.06 -21.21
N ASP A 82 -2.91 -15.26 -20.16
CA ASP A 82 -3.28 -13.87 -20.15
C ASP A 82 -2.24 -13.07 -20.95
N PRO A 83 -2.62 -12.43 -22.08
CA PRO A 83 -1.66 -11.74 -22.94
C PRO A 83 -0.99 -10.53 -22.25
N ASP A 84 -1.64 -9.97 -21.22
CA ASP A 84 -1.11 -8.84 -20.48
C ASP A 84 -0.28 -9.28 -19.25
N HIS A 85 -0.25 -10.59 -18.94
CA HIS A 85 0.38 -11.18 -17.76
C HIS A 85 0.04 -10.43 -16.46
N ALA A 86 -1.15 -9.87 -16.39
CA ALA A 86 -1.65 -9.08 -15.27
C ALA A 86 -2.63 -9.88 -14.39
N SER A 87 -2.69 -11.19 -14.56
CA SER A 87 -3.51 -12.07 -13.74
C SER A 87 -2.74 -13.26 -13.20
N MET A 88 -3.28 -13.81 -12.11
CA MET A 88 -2.79 -15.03 -11.48
C MET A 88 -3.92 -16.04 -11.39
N VAL A 89 -3.58 -17.31 -11.52
CA VAL A 89 -4.52 -18.44 -11.40
C VAL A 89 -3.94 -19.53 -10.54
N VAL A 90 -4.79 -20.19 -9.75
CA VAL A 90 -4.46 -21.42 -9.02
C VAL A 90 -5.60 -22.41 -9.19
N THR A 91 -5.26 -23.70 -9.39
CA THR A 91 -6.26 -24.77 -9.47
C THR A 91 -6.58 -25.33 -8.08
N LEU A 92 -7.84 -25.76 -7.91
CA LEU A 92 -8.33 -26.30 -6.65
C LEU A 92 -8.81 -27.76 -6.83
N PRO A 93 -8.57 -28.63 -5.85
CA PRO A 93 -9.36 -29.84 -5.71
C PRO A 93 -10.79 -29.50 -5.29
N ALA A 94 -11.69 -30.47 -5.25
CA ALA A 94 -13.01 -30.27 -4.66
C ALA A 94 -12.86 -29.92 -3.17
N LEU A 95 -13.24 -28.70 -2.81
CA LEU A 95 -13.17 -28.21 -1.45
C LEU A 95 -14.43 -28.57 -0.67
N PRO A 96 -14.32 -28.99 0.61
CA PRO A 96 -15.47 -29.15 1.51
C PRO A 96 -16.10 -27.78 1.82
N ASN A 97 -17.30 -27.82 2.45
CA ASN A 97 -17.92 -26.62 2.94
C ASN A 97 -17.04 -25.96 3.99
N GLY A 98 -16.90 -24.62 3.91
CA GLY A 98 -16.06 -23.84 4.80
C GLY A 98 -15.64 -22.50 4.22
N SER A 99 -14.90 -21.73 5.01
CA SER A 99 -14.31 -20.47 4.59
C SER A 99 -12.84 -20.65 4.19
N TYR A 100 -12.42 -19.96 3.15
CA TYR A 100 -11.10 -20.06 2.54
C TYR A 100 -10.49 -18.69 2.37
N THR A 101 -9.21 -18.57 2.70
CA THR A 101 -8.41 -17.36 2.50
C THR A 101 -7.46 -17.59 1.34
N VAL A 102 -7.50 -16.67 0.39
CA VAL A 102 -6.54 -16.61 -0.72
C VAL A 102 -5.49 -15.58 -0.39
N GLN A 103 -4.23 -15.97 -0.41
CA GLN A 103 -3.08 -15.07 -0.23
C GLN A 103 -2.33 -14.95 -1.54
N TYR A 104 -1.94 -13.73 -1.88
CA TYR A 104 -1.10 -13.46 -3.03
C TYR A 104 0.16 -12.70 -2.62
N HIS A 105 1.24 -13.05 -3.26
CA HIS A 105 2.48 -12.29 -3.31
C HIS A 105 2.76 -11.98 -4.77
N ILE A 106 2.85 -10.70 -5.11
CA ILE A 106 3.15 -10.27 -6.47
C ILE A 106 4.45 -9.49 -6.50
N LEU A 107 5.23 -9.72 -7.53
CA LEU A 107 6.36 -8.90 -7.91
C LEU A 107 6.05 -8.25 -9.26
N LEU A 108 6.22 -6.95 -9.36
CA LEU A 108 6.10 -6.19 -10.61
C LEU A 108 7.40 -6.22 -11.40
N LEU A 109 7.34 -5.89 -12.69
CA LEU A 109 8.53 -5.86 -13.55
C LEU A 109 9.55 -4.78 -13.16
N ASP A 110 9.11 -3.74 -12.43
CA ASP A 110 9.99 -2.68 -11.89
C ASP A 110 10.67 -3.07 -10.57
N GLY A 111 10.31 -4.23 -10.00
CA GLY A 111 10.86 -4.78 -8.76
C GLY A 111 10.06 -4.45 -7.50
N ASP A 112 8.95 -3.73 -7.61
CA ASP A 112 8.05 -3.49 -6.48
C ASP A 112 7.24 -4.74 -6.15
N ALA A 113 7.18 -5.10 -4.85
CA ALA A 113 6.44 -6.26 -4.37
C ALA A 113 5.24 -5.84 -3.51
N THR A 114 4.15 -6.60 -3.62
CA THR A 114 2.94 -6.38 -2.82
C THR A 114 2.37 -7.71 -2.35
N ASP A 115 2.01 -7.78 -1.08
CA ASP A 115 1.28 -8.89 -0.48
C ASP A 115 -0.16 -8.49 -0.21
N GLY A 116 -1.08 -9.46 -0.31
CA GLY A 116 -2.46 -9.22 0.07
C GLY A 116 -3.26 -10.50 0.17
N ALA A 117 -4.52 -10.35 0.54
CA ALA A 117 -5.41 -11.49 0.70
C ALA A 117 -6.87 -11.10 0.44
N PHE A 118 -7.66 -12.10 0.06
CA PHE A 118 -9.12 -12.05 -0.02
C PHE A 118 -9.69 -13.39 0.41
N ALA A 119 -11.01 -13.50 0.54
CA ALA A 119 -11.63 -14.72 1.03
C ALA A 119 -12.92 -15.04 0.28
N PHE A 120 -13.28 -16.33 0.27
CA PHE A 120 -14.56 -16.83 -0.16
C PHE A 120 -15.00 -18.01 0.73
N ALA A 121 -16.25 -18.41 0.62
CA ALA A 121 -16.77 -19.60 1.30
C ALA A 121 -17.42 -20.56 0.30
N VAL A 122 -17.43 -21.86 0.64
CA VAL A 122 -18.12 -22.92 -0.10
C VAL A 122 -19.16 -23.53 0.84
N GLY A 123 -20.38 -23.70 0.36
CA GLY A 123 -21.52 -24.25 1.08
C GLY A 123 -22.55 -23.20 1.45
N GLU A 124 -23.84 -23.56 1.32
CA GLU A 124 -24.94 -22.68 1.73
C GLU A 124 -24.91 -22.44 3.24
N GLY A 125 -25.04 -21.16 3.64
CA GLY A 125 -25.03 -20.76 5.04
C GLY A 125 -23.67 -20.62 5.69
N GLU A 126 -22.59 -20.85 4.96
CA GLU A 126 -21.25 -20.57 5.44
C GLU A 126 -20.99 -19.05 5.54
N THR A 127 -20.13 -18.69 6.48
CA THR A 127 -19.71 -17.29 6.68
C THR A 127 -18.30 -17.11 6.19
N VAL A 128 -18.08 -16.07 5.38
CA VAL A 128 -16.73 -15.71 4.94
C VAL A 128 -15.96 -15.09 6.10
N VAL A 129 -14.83 -15.66 6.45
CA VAL A 129 -13.86 -15.07 7.38
C VAL A 129 -12.90 -14.24 6.55
N LEU A 130 -13.10 -12.93 6.52
CA LEU A 130 -12.19 -12.02 5.82
C LEU A 130 -10.84 -11.99 6.53
N PRO A 131 -9.73 -11.97 5.78
CA PRO A 131 -8.41 -11.74 6.35
C PRO A 131 -8.42 -10.40 7.10
N ALA A 132 -7.81 -10.37 8.28
CA ALA A 132 -7.55 -9.10 8.93
C ALA A 132 -6.60 -8.29 8.02
N GLU A 133 -7.00 -7.07 7.68
CA GLU A 133 -6.08 -6.16 6.99
C GLU A 133 -4.79 -6.07 7.81
N PRO A 134 -3.60 -6.05 7.17
CA PRO A 134 -2.38 -5.81 7.91
C PRO A 134 -2.56 -4.48 8.64
N VAL A 135 -2.68 -4.58 9.96
CA VAL A 135 -2.67 -3.40 10.82
C VAL A 135 -1.31 -2.75 10.61
N THR A 136 -1.27 -1.73 9.76
CA THR A 136 -0.17 -0.78 9.79
C THR A 136 -0.10 -0.33 11.22
N ASP A 137 0.97 -0.66 11.92
CA ASP A 137 1.21 -0.38 13.32
C ASP A 137 1.08 1.13 13.54
N SER A 138 -0.16 1.57 13.69
CA SER A 138 -0.48 2.92 14.11
C SER A 138 -0.12 2.92 15.59
N LEU A 139 1.03 3.52 15.92
CA LEU A 139 1.42 3.89 17.27
C LEU A 139 0.18 4.21 18.11
N PRO A 140 0.09 3.72 19.35
CA PRO A 140 -1.08 3.91 20.19
C PRO A 140 -1.36 5.41 20.31
N THR A 141 -2.41 5.87 19.67
CA THR A 141 -2.99 7.17 19.94
C THR A 141 -3.53 7.11 21.35
N THR A 142 -2.78 7.65 22.28
CA THR A 142 -3.28 8.02 23.61
C THR A 142 -4.50 8.90 23.37
N GLU A 143 -5.69 8.38 23.67
CA GLU A 143 -6.90 9.20 23.82
C GLU A 143 -6.62 10.28 24.85
N SER A 144 -6.29 11.47 24.36
CA SER A 144 -6.41 12.70 25.14
C SER A 144 -7.70 13.36 24.70
N THR A 145 -8.74 13.19 25.50
CA THR A 145 -9.93 14.00 25.48
C THR A 145 -9.54 15.43 25.82
N ALA A 146 -9.50 16.31 24.81
CA ALA A 146 -9.65 17.76 25.04
C ALA A 146 -9.88 18.49 23.72
N GLU A 147 -11.05 19.05 23.63
CA GLU A 147 -11.44 20.36 23.05
C GLU A 147 -10.95 20.77 21.66
N VAL A 148 -11.97 21.05 20.90
CA VAL A 148 -12.14 21.98 19.79
C VAL A 148 -11.14 23.14 19.81
N GLY A 149 -10.42 23.32 18.67
CA GLY A 149 -9.94 24.64 18.33
C GLY A 149 -8.56 24.70 17.69
N GLY A 150 -8.50 25.04 16.40
CA GLY A 150 -7.34 25.73 15.87
C GLY A 150 -6.44 24.95 14.90
N SER A 151 -6.75 25.11 13.66
CA SER A 151 -5.95 24.93 12.45
C SER A 151 -4.42 24.92 12.64
N SER A 152 -3.81 23.73 12.61
CA SER A 152 -2.36 23.53 12.59
C SER A 152 -1.65 24.12 11.35
N ALA A 153 -2.40 24.50 10.31
CA ALA A 153 -1.86 25.16 9.12
C ALA A 153 -1.30 26.56 9.39
N VAL A 154 -1.75 27.22 10.45
CA VAL A 154 -1.34 28.60 10.78
C VAL A 154 0.10 28.65 11.34
N TRP A 155 0.55 27.59 12.00
CA TRP A 155 1.89 27.57 12.60
C TRP A 155 3.00 27.39 11.56
N PHE A 156 2.75 26.65 10.47
CA PHE A 156 3.72 26.51 9.39
C PHE A 156 3.88 27.80 8.58
N LEU A 157 2.80 28.53 8.35
CA LEU A 157 2.84 29.83 7.66
C LEU A 157 3.53 30.91 8.50
N SER A 158 3.34 30.91 9.83
CA SER A 158 4.01 31.87 10.71
C SER A 158 5.52 31.62 10.83
N GLY A 159 5.97 30.37 10.79
CA GLY A 159 7.39 30.01 10.79
C GLY A 159 8.12 30.49 9.55
N VAL A 160 7.53 30.29 8.37
CA VAL A 160 8.11 30.74 7.09
C VAL A 160 8.16 32.28 7.00
N LEU A 161 7.10 32.93 7.46
CA LEU A 161 7.05 34.41 7.48
C LEU A 161 8.11 35.02 8.42
N ALA A 162 8.33 34.43 9.59
CA ALA A 162 9.36 34.87 10.53
C ALA A 162 10.78 34.77 9.96
N VAL A 163 11.08 33.68 9.24
CA VAL A 163 12.39 33.48 8.58
C VAL A 163 12.60 34.50 7.46
N LEU A 164 11.57 34.80 6.66
CA LEU A 164 11.64 35.81 5.60
C LEU A 164 11.84 37.23 6.15
N LEU A 165 11.18 37.58 7.24
CA LEU A 165 11.35 38.89 7.86
C LEU A 165 12.73 39.06 8.50
N MET A 166 13.29 38.03 9.11
CA MET A 166 14.65 38.04 9.65
C MET A 166 15.69 38.19 8.53
N ALA A 167 15.54 37.47 7.43
CA ALA A 167 16.46 37.57 6.27
C ALA A 167 16.37 38.97 5.62
N GLY A 168 15.17 39.51 5.47
CA GLY A 168 14.95 40.88 4.94
C GLY A 168 15.51 41.99 5.86
N GLY A 169 15.37 41.85 7.17
CA GLY A 169 15.89 42.80 8.14
C GLY A 169 17.43 42.91 8.11
N VAL A 170 18.13 41.80 8.00
CA VAL A 170 19.60 41.76 7.88
C VAL A 170 20.07 42.38 6.56
N PHE A 171 19.31 42.18 5.47
CA PHE A 171 19.64 42.78 4.19
C PHE A 171 19.51 44.30 4.19
N VAL A 172 18.42 44.85 4.72
CA VAL A 172 18.19 46.29 4.81
C VAL A 172 19.21 46.95 5.75
N TRP A 173 19.55 46.31 6.87
CA TRP A 173 20.54 46.86 7.81
C TRP A 173 21.97 46.87 7.20
N GLY A 174 22.30 45.83 6.37
CA GLY A 174 23.56 45.81 5.64
C GLY A 174 23.71 46.88 4.54
N LEU A 175 22.61 47.29 3.92
CA LEU A 175 22.58 48.38 2.93
C LEU A 175 22.70 49.78 3.54
N ARG A 176 22.22 49.96 4.79
CA ARG A 176 22.24 51.26 5.48
C ARG A 176 23.61 51.59 6.09
N ARG A 177 24.54 50.64 6.14
CA ARG A 177 25.90 50.81 6.67
C ARG A 177 26.98 51.02 5.61
N ARG A 178 26.59 51.20 4.37
CA ARG A 178 27.45 51.66 3.26
C ARG A 178 27.04 53.10 2.88
#